data_02217689140d753a91a06fea179b3d9c
#
_entry.id   02217689140d753a91a06fea179b3d9c
#
_cell.length_a   1.000
_cell.length_b   1.000
_cell.length_c   1.000
_cell.angle_alpha   90.00
_cell.angle_beta   90.00
_cell.angle_gamma   90.00
#
_symmetry.space_group_name_H-M   'P 1'
#
loop_
_entity.id
_entity.type
_entity.pdbx_description
1 polymer ?
#
loop_
_entity_poly.entity_id
_entity_poly.type
_entity_poly.pdbx_seq_one_letter_code
_entity_poly.pdbx_strand_id
1 'polypeptide(L)'
;MNEKERLNALEVALNNEMREREFYLKNAKRTKNPLGKKMFQQIGDDELEHYERLKELHQKWERQEKWPETVPLKVKETVVKDVLAEFVKKVDESSKGDADDLEAVRIALDFEAKGAKFYAELRDQVSDPKEKQFFDLLSRMENEHYLSLKDTEEYFIDPVSWYRKMEHHTFDGE
;
A
#
# COMPACT_ATOMS: atom_id res chain seq x y z
N MET A 1 -7.73 -13.85 20.30
CA MET A 1 -7.22 -14.75 19.24
C MET A 1 -6.24 -15.74 19.86
N ASN A 2 -6.41 -17.04 19.61
CA ASN A 2 -5.48 -18.07 20.10
C ASN A 2 -4.25 -18.16 19.15
N GLU A 3 -3.20 -18.91 19.57
CA GLU A 3 -1.93 -19.01 18.83
C GLU A 3 -2.11 -19.55 17.40
N LYS A 4 -2.92 -20.59 17.23
CA LYS A 4 -3.19 -21.18 15.92
C LYS A 4 -3.93 -20.21 14.99
N GLU A 5 -4.88 -19.47 15.52
CA GLU A 5 -5.61 -18.44 14.75
C GLU A 5 -4.67 -17.30 14.31
N ARG A 6 -3.71 -16.93 15.17
CA ARG A 6 -2.71 -15.90 14.85
C ARG A 6 -1.80 -16.35 13.70
N LEU A 7 -1.27 -17.57 13.77
CA LEU A 7 -0.42 -18.11 12.71
C LEU A 7 -1.17 -18.23 11.38
N ASN A 8 -2.40 -18.73 11.39
CA ASN A 8 -3.23 -18.81 10.20
C ASN A 8 -3.50 -17.42 9.60
N ALA A 9 -3.77 -16.42 10.43
CA ALA A 9 -3.98 -15.04 9.95
C ALA A 9 -2.73 -14.48 9.27
N LEU A 10 -1.53 -14.76 9.82
CA LEU A 10 -0.27 -14.34 9.19
C LEU A 10 0.02 -15.10 7.90
N GLU A 11 -0.33 -16.36 7.79
CA GLU A 11 -0.20 -17.12 6.53
C GLU A 11 -1.09 -16.53 5.43
N VAL A 12 -2.32 -16.13 5.78
CA VAL A 12 -3.22 -15.42 4.85
C VAL A 12 -2.61 -14.10 4.44
N ALA A 13 -2.10 -13.30 5.39
CA ALA A 13 -1.43 -12.04 5.10
C ALA A 13 -0.25 -12.24 4.14
N LEU A 14 0.68 -13.14 4.44
CA LEU A 14 1.85 -13.44 3.62
C LEU A 14 1.48 -13.81 2.17
N ASN A 15 0.42 -14.60 2.00
CA ASN A 15 -0.06 -14.97 0.67
C ASN A 15 -0.65 -13.78 -0.08
N ASN A 16 -1.36 -12.88 0.61
CA ASN A 16 -1.95 -11.68 0.00
C ASN A 16 -0.85 -10.72 -0.47
N GLU A 17 0.09 -10.34 0.41
CA GLU A 17 1.21 -9.46 0.07
C GLU A 17 1.96 -9.93 -1.19
N MET A 18 2.27 -11.22 -1.28
CA MET A 18 2.97 -11.76 -2.45
C MET A 18 2.14 -11.72 -3.73
N ARG A 19 0.82 -11.98 -3.65
CA ARG A 19 -0.08 -11.90 -4.81
C ARG A 19 -0.26 -10.46 -5.28
N GLU A 20 -0.41 -9.54 -4.34
CA GLU A 20 -0.55 -8.12 -4.61
C GLU A 20 0.74 -7.57 -5.21
N ARG A 21 1.89 -7.91 -4.68
CA ARG A 21 3.19 -7.59 -5.25
C ARG A 21 3.33 -8.09 -6.70
N GLU A 22 2.99 -9.35 -6.98
CA GLU A 22 3.03 -9.88 -8.34
C GLU A 22 2.12 -9.09 -9.29
N PHE A 23 0.92 -8.75 -8.84
CA PHE A 23 -0.02 -7.92 -9.57
C PHE A 23 0.58 -6.54 -9.90
N TYR A 24 1.13 -5.85 -8.89
CA TYR A 24 1.74 -4.53 -9.06
C TYR A 24 2.92 -4.55 -10.02
N LEU A 25 3.86 -5.47 -9.86
CA LEU A 25 5.02 -5.59 -10.73
C LEU A 25 4.65 -5.96 -12.19
N LYS A 26 3.62 -6.78 -12.38
CA LYS A 26 3.07 -7.08 -13.72
C LYS A 26 2.53 -5.81 -14.38
N ASN A 27 1.75 -5.01 -13.66
CA ASN A 27 1.16 -3.78 -14.18
C ASN A 27 2.21 -2.68 -14.39
N ALA A 28 3.21 -2.55 -13.51
CA ALA A 28 4.36 -1.66 -13.71
C ALA A 28 5.13 -1.95 -15.01
N LYS A 29 5.24 -3.21 -15.40
CA LYS A 29 5.87 -3.62 -16.67
C LYS A 29 4.97 -3.38 -17.88
N ARG A 30 3.66 -3.57 -17.73
CA ARG A 30 2.68 -3.47 -18.82
C ARG A 30 2.40 -2.03 -19.21
N THR A 31 2.16 -1.17 -18.23
CA THR A 31 1.72 0.20 -18.46
C THR A 31 2.76 1.04 -19.21
N LYS A 32 2.28 1.86 -20.13
CA LYS A 32 3.10 2.88 -20.81
C LYS A 32 2.99 4.24 -20.11
N ASN A 33 2.01 4.40 -19.23
CA ASN A 33 1.84 5.62 -18.47
C ASN A 33 2.95 5.77 -17.42
N PRO A 34 3.73 6.89 -17.44
CA PRO A 34 4.85 7.07 -16.53
C PRO A 34 4.46 7.12 -15.05
N LEU A 35 3.30 7.70 -14.72
CA LEU A 35 2.78 7.72 -13.36
C LEU A 35 2.38 6.31 -12.93
N GLY A 36 1.57 5.64 -13.73
CA GLY A 36 1.14 4.26 -13.45
C GLY A 36 2.33 3.33 -13.21
N LYS A 37 3.37 3.43 -14.04
CA LYS A 37 4.59 2.65 -13.87
C LYS A 37 5.25 2.89 -12.52
N LYS A 38 5.43 4.15 -12.12
CA LYS A 38 6.05 4.50 -10.83
C LYS A 38 5.19 4.08 -9.64
N MET A 39 3.87 4.31 -9.71
CA MET A 39 2.94 3.95 -8.66
C MET A 39 2.91 2.45 -8.42
N PHE A 40 2.68 1.66 -9.47
CA PHE A 40 2.66 0.20 -9.35
C PHE A 40 4.02 -0.37 -8.91
N GLN A 41 5.14 0.21 -9.34
CA GLN A 41 6.46 -0.24 -8.88
C GLN A 41 6.65 0.06 -7.40
N GLN A 42 6.33 1.27 -6.94
CA GLN A 42 6.51 1.67 -5.55
C GLN A 42 5.65 0.83 -4.60
N ILE A 43 4.36 0.67 -4.91
CA ILE A 43 3.48 -0.17 -4.09
C ILE A 43 3.98 -1.61 -4.08
N GLY A 44 4.37 -2.17 -5.23
CA GLY A 44 4.94 -3.52 -5.29
C GLY A 44 6.23 -3.71 -4.49
N ASP A 45 7.03 -2.66 -4.29
CA ASP A 45 8.22 -2.68 -3.43
C ASP A 45 7.83 -2.57 -1.94
N ASP A 46 6.79 -1.81 -1.61
CA ASP A 46 6.23 -1.71 -0.26
C ASP A 46 5.63 -3.06 0.18
N GLU A 47 4.90 -3.78 -0.71
CA GLU A 47 4.35 -5.12 -0.44
C GLU A 47 5.45 -6.16 -0.13
N LEU A 48 6.62 -6.03 -0.75
CA LEU A 48 7.75 -6.88 -0.39
C LEU A 48 8.22 -6.62 1.04
N GLU A 49 8.27 -5.37 1.47
CA GLU A 49 8.65 -5.02 2.83
C GLU A 49 7.61 -5.51 3.85
N HIS A 50 6.30 -5.36 3.57
CA HIS A 50 5.22 -5.90 4.38
C HIS A 50 5.37 -7.41 4.54
N TYR A 51 5.58 -8.13 3.43
CA TYR A 51 5.82 -9.57 3.44
C TYR A 51 7.00 -9.98 4.33
N GLU A 52 8.14 -9.30 4.20
CA GLU A 52 9.34 -9.62 4.99
C GLU A 52 9.09 -9.41 6.49
N ARG A 53 8.41 -8.35 6.88
CA ARG A 53 8.06 -8.06 8.28
C ARG A 53 7.06 -9.04 8.85
N LEU A 54 6.04 -9.39 8.10
CA LEU A 54 5.07 -10.42 8.48
C LEU A 54 5.73 -11.78 8.63
N LYS A 55 6.68 -12.13 7.76
CA LYS A 55 7.45 -13.38 7.83
C LYS A 55 8.31 -13.45 9.09
N GLU A 56 8.96 -12.34 9.46
CA GLU A 56 9.71 -12.27 10.73
C GLU A 56 8.78 -12.50 11.94
N LEU A 57 7.59 -11.88 11.93
CA LEU A 57 6.61 -12.06 12.98
C LEU A 57 6.09 -13.49 13.05
N HIS A 58 5.78 -14.10 11.91
CA HIS A 58 5.34 -15.50 11.83
C HIS A 58 6.38 -16.45 12.43
N GLN A 59 7.65 -16.32 12.05
CA GLN A 59 8.74 -17.15 12.59
C GLN A 59 8.92 -17.02 14.11
N LYS A 60 8.71 -15.81 14.66
CA LYS A 60 8.79 -15.58 16.11
C LYS A 60 7.62 -16.24 16.83
N TRP A 61 6.43 -16.13 16.31
CA TRP A 61 5.26 -16.78 16.89
C TRP A 61 5.32 -18.30 16.82
N GLU A 62 5.84 -18.88 15.73
CA GLU A 62 6.10 -20.33 15.64
C GLU A 62 7.06 -20.83 16.72
N ARG A 63 8.07 -20.01 17.08
CA ARG A 63 9.06 -20.34 18.12
C ARG A 63 8.60 -19.97 19.52
N GLN A 64 7.39 -19.45 19.67
CA GLN A 64 6.84 -18.92 20.94
C GLN A 64 7.76 -17.85 21.58
N GLU A 65 8.51 -17.13 20.75
CA GLU A 65 9.36 -16.04 21.20
C GLU A 65 8.49 -14.82 21.57
N LYS A 66 8.82 -14.21 22.70
CA LYS A 66 8.20 -12.92 23.04
C LYS A 66 8.66 -11.88 22.02
N TRP A 67 7.78 -10.93 21.70
CA TRP A 67 8.13 -9.76 20.90
C TRP A 67 9.40 -9.12 21.46
N PRO A 68 10.51 -9.02 20.69
CA PRO A 68 11.75 -8.48 21.23
C PRO A 68 11.58 -7.00 21.53
N GLU A 69 11.95 -6.60 22.76
CA GLU A 69 11.92 -5.19 23.17
C GLU A 69 12.83 -4.29 22.34
N THR A 70 13.85 -4.89 21.71
CA THR A 70 14.94 -4.19 21.01
C THR A 70 14.81 -4.10 19.50
N VAL A 71 13.88 -4.85 18.89
CA VAL A 71 13.62 -4.75 17.45
C VAL A 71 12.31 -4.01 17.26
N PRO A 72 12.35 -2.69 16.99
CA PRO A 72 11.17 -2.06 16.42
C PRO A 72 10.94 -2.78 15.09
N LEU A 73 9.80 -3.40 14.90
CA LEU A 73 9.29 -3.69 13.57
C LEU A 73 8.97 -2.33 12.94
N LYS A 74 10.02 -1.70 12.46
CA LYS A 74 9.88 -0.50 11.65
C LYS A 74 9.58 -1.00 10.26
N VAL A 75 8.33 -0.98 9.91
CA VAL A 75 7.92 -0.95 8.52
C VAL A 75 8.34 0.43 8.02
N LYS A 76 9.06 0.47 6.91
CA LYS A 76 9.42 1.72 6.28
C LYS A 76 8.15 2.40 5.79
N GLU A 77 7.96 3.65 6.14
CA GLU A 77 6.80 4.42 5.65
C GLU A 77 6.81 4.47 4.13
N THR A 78 5.63 4.34 3.52
CA THR A 78 5.50 4.45 2.07
C THR A 78 5.81 5.86 1.59
N VAL A 79 6.50 5.96 0.45
CA VAL A 79 6.79 7.23 -0.23
C VAL A 79 5.86 7.48 -1.42
N VAL A 80 4.77 6.75 -1.51
CA VAL A 80 3.79 6.81 -2.59
C VAL A 80 3.25 8.24 -2.82
N LYS A 81 3.01 8.99 -1.75
CA LYS A 81 2.61 10.40 -1.83
C LYS A 81 3.68 11.27 -2.50
N ASP A 82 4.95 11.00 -2.22
CA ASP A 82 6.07 11.74 -2.83
C ASP A 82 6.18 11.45 -4.32
N VAL A 83 5.87 10.22 -4.74
CA VAL A 83 5.81 9.84 -6.16
C VAL A 83 4.79 10.69 -6.90
N LEU A 84 3.59 10.88 -6.34
CA LEU A 84 2.57 11.77 -6.90
C LEU A 84 3.05 13.22 -6.95
N ALA A 85 3.58 13.75 -5.84
CA ALA A 85 4.04 15.14 -5.74
C ALA A 85 5.20 15.45 -6.71
N GLU A 86 6.12 14.52 -6.92
CA GLU A 86 7.19 14.67 -7.91
C GLU A 86 6.67 14.62 -9.34
N PHE A 87 5.67 13.78 -9.57
CA PHE A 87 5.07 13.63 -10.88
C PHE A 87 4.37 14.90 -11.33
N VAL A 88 3.59 15.54 -10.44
CA VAL A 88 2.91 16.83 -10.69
C VAL A 88 3.89 17.88 -11.20
N LYS A 89 5.12 17.90 -10.70
CA LYS A 89 6.14 18.90 -11.08
C LYS A 89 6.77 18.69 -12.47
N LYS A 90 6.59 17.50 -13.07
CA LYS A 90 7.39 17.08 -14.24
C LYS A 90 6.59 16.73 -15.49
N VAL A 91 5.25 16.70 -15.43
CA VAL A 91 4.46 16.10 -16.52
C VAL A 91 3.72 17.13 -17.36
N ASP A 92 3.81 16.86 -18.66
CA ASP A 92 2.98 17.40 -19.71
C ASP A 92 1.55 16.83 -19.63
N GLU A 93 0.53 17.65 -19.79
CA GLU A 93 -0.92 17.37 -19.61
C GLU A 93 -1.49 16.23 -20.51
N SER A 94 -0.64 15.51 -21.27
CA SER A 94 -1.07 14.69 -22.40
C SER A 94 -1.20 13.18 -22.16
N SER A 95 -0.82 12.65 -21.00
CA SER A 95 -0.78 11.19 -20.82
C SER A 95 -1.93 10.63 -19.96
N LYS A 96 -3.10 10.44 -20.58
CA LYS A 96 -4.19 9.65 -19.98
C LYS A 96 -3.76 8.20 -19.77
N GLY A 97 -4.29 7.55 -18.73
CA GLY A 97 -4.26 6.10 -18.60
C GLY A 97 -5.10 5.44 -19.70
N ASP A 98 -4.73 4.26 -20.16
CA ASP A 98 -5.57 3.46 -21.02
C ASP A 98 -6.64 2.68 -20.22
N ALA A 99 -7.54 1.96 -20.91
CA ALA A 99 -8.60 1.21 -20.25
C ALA A 99 -8.06 0.11 -19.31
N ASP A 100 -6.93 -0.52 -19.70
CA ASP A 100 -6.28 -1.55 -18.89
C ASP A 100 -5.59 -0.96 -17.67
N ASP A 101 -5.07 0.28 -17.75
CA ASP A 101 -4.51 1.01 -16.61
C ASP A 101 -5.59 1.35 -15.59
N LEU A 102 -6.76 1.83 -16.05
CA LEU A 102 -7.91 2.11 -15.19
C LEU A 102 -8.45 0.85 -14.51
N GLU A 103 -8.54 -0.26 -15.24
CA GLU A 103 -8.96 -1.54 -14.66
C GLU A 103 -7.97 -2.01 -13.60
N ALA A 104 -6.67 -1.93 -13.86
CA ALA A 104 -5.64 -2.30 -12.91
C ALA A 104 -5.69 -1.45 -11.62
N VAL A 105 -5.88 -0.13 -11.74
CA VAL A 105 -6.03 0.74 -10.56
C VAL A 105 -7.28 0.38 -9.76
N ARG A 106 -8.40 0.06 -10.40
CA ARG A 106 -9.64 -0.34 -9.69
C ARG A 106 -9.50 -1.67 -8.96
N ILE A 107 -8.80 -2.63 -9.56
CA ILE A 107 -8.47 -3.90 -8.88
C ILE A 107 -7.55 -3.63 -7.68
N ALA A 108 -6.53 -2.79 -7.85
CA ALA A 108 -5.64 -2.39 -6.78
C ALA A 108 -6.39 -1.72 -5.62
N LEU A 109 -7.30 -0.79 -5.90
CA LEU A 109 -8.14 -0.14 -4.88
C LEU A 109 -8.94 -1.15 -4.04
N ASP A 110 -9.42 -2.24 -4.63
CA ASP A 110 -10.11 -3.30 -3.90
C ASP A 110 -9.15 -4.09 -3.01
N PHE A 111 -7.92 -4.33 -3.45
CA PHE A 111 -6.88 -4.97 -2.65
C PHE A 111 -6.54 -4.13 -1.43
N GLU A 112 -6.16 -2.87 -1.62
CA GLU A 112 -5.78 -1.96 -0.54
C GLU A 112 -6.89 -1.74 0.50
N ALA A 113 -8.13 -1.58 0.04
CA ALA A 113 -9.28 -1.46 0.95
C ALA A 113 -9.48 -2.72 1.80
N LYS A 114 -9.28 -3.90 1.22
CA LYS A 114 -9.37 -5.18 1.94
C LYS A 114 -8.20 -5.38 2.87
N GLY A 115 -6.98 -5.04 2.44
CA GLY A 115 -5.76 -5.08 3.26
C GLY A 115 -5.87 -4.18 4.49
N ALA A 116 -6.24 -2.92 4.30
CA ALA A 116 -6.44 -1.96 5.39
C ALA A 116 -7.44 -2.47 6.44
N LYS A 117 -8.57 -3.01 5.98
CA LYS A 117 -9.58 -3.60 6.86
C LYS A 117 -9.06 -4.84 7.58
N PHE A 118 -8.39 -5.73 6.87
CA PHE A 118 -7.84 -6.96 7.43
C PHE A 118 -6.84 -6.68 8.56
N TYR A 119 -5.91 -5.77 8.36
CA TYR A 119 -4.94 -5.38 9.39
C TYR A 119 -5.58 -4.63 10.55
N ALA A 120 -6.61 -3.81 10.32
CA ALA A 120 -7.38 -3.20 11.39
C ALA A 120 -8.09 -4.26 12.27
N GLU A 121 -8.68 -5.29 11.65
CA GLU A 121 -9.32 -6.40 12.37
C GLU A 121 -8.29 -7.21 13.18
N LEU A 122 -7.09 -7.46 12.66
CA LEU A 122 -6.01 -8.11 13.40
C LEU A 122 -5.55 -7.28 14.60
N ARG A 123 -5.36 -5.97 14.40
CA ARG A 123 -5.04 -5.03 15.49
C ARG A 123 -6.03 -5.12 16.65
N ASP A 124 -7.31 -5.20 16.33
CA ASP A 124 -8.37 -5.23 17.33
C ASP A 124 -8.48 -6.58 18.06
N GLN A 125 -7.98 -7.66 17.46
CA GLN A 125 -7.99 -9.02 18.02
C GLN A 125 -6.75 -9.36 18.86
N VAL A 126 -5.64 -8.65 18.70
CA VAL A 126 -4.43 -8.88 19.51
C VAL A 126 -4.46 -8.04 20.79
N SER A 127 -3.78 -8.51 21.83
CA SER A 127 -3.74 -7.83 23.14
C SER A 127 -2.41 -7.13 23.41
N ASP A 128 -1.32 -7.59 22.80
CA ASP A 128 0.00 -6.99 22.98
C ASP A 128 0.05 -5.59 22.31
N PRO A 129 0.50 -4.54 23.06
CA PRO A 129 0.53 -3.18 22.53
C PRO A 129 1.44 -3.02 21.29
N LYS A 130 2.53 -3.78 21.19
CA LYS A 130 3.46 -3.71 20.05
C LYS A 130 2.88 -4.37 18.81
N GLU A 131 2.17 -5.50 19.00
CA GLU A 131 1.41 -6.13 17.93
C GLU A 131 0.30 -5.20 17.41
N LYS A 132 -0.40 -4.52 18.32
CA LYS A 132 -1.40 -3.51 17.93
C LYS A 132 -0.79 -2.39 17.10
N GLN A 133 0.33 -1.84 17.54
CA GLN A 133 1.03 -0.77 16.81
C GLN A 133 1.51 -1.25 15.43
N PHE A 134 1.96 -2.48 15.32
CA PHE A 134 2.41 -3.05 14.05
C PHE A 134 1.27 -3.20 13.05
N PHE A 135 0.15 -3.82 13.46
CA PHE A 135 -1.00 -3.97 12.57
C PHE A 135 -1.69 -2.64 12.26
N ASP A 136 -1.68 -1.69 13.20
CA ASP A 136 -2.15 -0.33 12.95
C ASP A 136 -1.30 0.38 11.90
N LEU A 137 0.02 0.19 11.94
CA LEU A 137 0.93 0.73 10.94
C LEU A 137 0.65 0.15 9.56
N LEU A 138 0.54 -1.19 9.42
CA LEU A 138 0.19 -1.82 8.15
C LEU A 138 -1.17 -1.32 7.64
N SER A 139 -2.21 -1.32 8.47
CA SER A 139 -3.53 -0.81 8.09
C SER A 139 -3.49 0.64 7.56
N ARG A 140 -2.65 1.50 8.15
CA ARG A 140 -2.48 2.88 7.67
C ARG A 140 -1.72 2.94 6.33
N MET A 141 -0.74 2.08 6.12
CA MET A 141 0.01 2.05 4.87
C MET A 141 -0.87 1.60 3.71
N GLU A 142 -1.67 0.55 3.88
CA GLU A 142 -2.67 0.14 2.89
C GLU A 142 -3.66 1.27 2.58
N ASN A 143 -4.08 2.02 3.60
CA ASN A 143 -4.95 3.17 3.38
C ASN A 143 -4.24 4.31 2.62
N GLU A 144 -2.95 4.52 2.81
CA GLU A 144 -2.16 5.49 2.03
C GLU A 144 -1.99 5.05 0.57
N HIS A 145 -1.76 3.76 0.32
CA HIS A 145 -1.78 3.18 -1.02
C HIS A 145 -3.15 3.41 -1.68
N TYR A 146 -4.23 3.09 -0.97
CA TYR A 146 -5.60 3.31 -1.45
C TYR A 146 -5.84 4.76 -1.88
N LEU A 147 -5.52 5.73 -1.03
CA LEU A 147 -5.72 7.15 -1.33
C LEU A 147 -4.89 7.60 -2.53
N SER A 148 -3.64 7.15 -2.62
CA SER A 148 -2.75 7.48 -3.74
C SER A 148 -3.20 6.84 -5.06
N LEU A 149 -3.78 5.64 -5.00
CA LEU A 149 -4.41 5.01 -6.16
C LEU A 149 -5.70 5.71 -6.58
N LYS A 150 -6.48 6.27 -5.63
CA LYS A 150 -7.65 7.11 -5.97
C LYS A 150 -7.24 8.36 -6.72
N ASP A 151 -6.20 9.05 -6.29
CA ASP A 151 -5.65 10.21 -7.00
C ASP A 151 -5.12 9.82 -8.39
N THR A 152 -4.50 8.63 -8.50
CA THR A 152 -4.03 8.09 -9.78
C THR A 152 -5.20 7.75 -10.72
N GLU A 153 -6.31 7.21 -10.20
CA GLU A 153 -7.54 6.97 -10.97
C GLU A 153 -8.11 8.27 -11.54
N GLU A 154 -8.23 9.31 -10.70
CA GLU A 154 -8.69 10.63 -11.13
C GLU A 154 -7.80 11.20 -12.24
N TYR A 155 -6.47 11.13 -12.08
CA TYR A 155 -5.53 11.54 -13.10
C TYR A 155 -5.67 10.75 -14.41
N PHE A 156 -5.85 9.44 -14.36
CA PHE A 156 -6.03 8.63 -15.58
C PHE A 156 -7.31 8.98 -16.35
N ILE A 157 -8.37 9.35 -15.64
CA ILE A 157 -9.65 9.73 -16.23
C ILE A 157 -9.56 11.11 -16.87
N ASP A 158 -9.11 12.11 -16.13
CA ASP A 158 -9.02 13.51 -16.59
C ASP A 158 -7.81 14.24 -15.99
N PRO A 159 -6.63 14.14 -16.64
CA PRO A 159 -5.42 14.79 -16.18
C PRO A 159 -5.56 16.30 -15.99
N VAL A 160 -6.30 16.98 -16.88
CA VAL A 160 -6.44 18.45 -16.86
C VAL A 160 -7.23 18.90 -15.63
N SER A 161 -8.36 18.26 -15.35
CA SER A 161 -9.17 18.58 -14.16
C SER A 161 -8.43 18.22 -12.88
N TRP A 162 -7.68 17.13 -12.86
CA TRP A 162 -6.86 16.74 -11.73
C TRP A 162 -5.76 17.76 -11.43
N TYR A 163 -5.03 18.26 -12.44
CA TYR A 163 -4.03 19.33 -12.28
C TYR A 163 -4.63 20.62 -11.72
N ARG A 164 -5.77 21.06 -12.23
CA ARG A 164 -6.46 22.25 -11.71
C ARG A 164 -6.84 22.14 -10.25
N LYS A 165 -7.30 20.96 -9.83
CA LYS A 165 -7.63 20.65 -8.42
C LYS A 165 -6.39 20.75 -7.53
N MET A 166 -5.25 20.20 -7.97
CA MET A 166 -3.99 20.24 -7.23
C MET A 166 -3.40 21.64 -7.12
N GLU A 167 -3.48 22.45 -8.16
CA GLU A 167 -3.04 23.86 -8.13
C GLU A 167 -3.84 24.69 -7.11
N HIS A 168 -5.15 24.51 -7.03
CA HIS A 168 -5.99 25.21 -6.05
C HIS A 168 -5.64 24.84 -4.60
N HIS A 169 -5.33 23.59 -4.32
CA HIS A 169 -4.91 23.17 -2.96
C HIS A 169 -3.55 23.73 -2.52
N THR A 170 -2.68 24.09 -3.46
CA THR A 170 -1.38 24.71 -3.16
C THR A 170 -1.49 26.20 -2.85
N PHE A 171 -2.55 26.88 -3.31
CA PHE A 171 -2.77 28.31 -3.06
C PHE A 171 -3.61 28.62 -1.81
N ASP A 172 -4.38 27.65 -1.30
CA ASP A 172 -5.22 27.82 -0.10
C ASP A 172 -4.48 27.43 1.21
N GLY A 173 -3.19 27.19 1.15
CA GLY A 173 -2.32 26.74 2.24
C GLY A 173 -1.41 27.82 2.86
N GLU A 174 -1.77 29.13 2.79
CA GLU A 174 -1.15 30.22 3.57
C GLU A 174 -2.06 30.68 4.70
#